data_0f5e47d2c5a2b9040fbf7c1754046b65
#
_entry.id   0f5e47d2c5a2b9040fbf7c1754046b65
#
_cell.length_a   1.000
_cell.length_b   1.000
_cell.length_c   1.000
_cell.angle_alpha   90.00
_cell.angle_beta   90.00
_cell.angle_gamma   90.00
#
_symmetry.space_group_name_H-M   'P 1'
#
loop_
_entity.id
_entity.type
_entity.pdbx_description
1 polymer ?
#
loop_
_entity_poly.entity_id
_entity_poly.type
_entity_poly.pdbx_seq_one_letter_code
_entity_poly.pdbx_strand_id
1 'polypeptide(L)'
;MKEKVVLAYSGGLDTSITIPWLKENYDLDVIAVCANVGQDDDMSKIEEKAKASGAIKAYVEDLREEFITTTIYQAIKAEVLYENRYPLGTALARPIIAKKLVEIAQKEGAKYICHGCTGKGNDQVRFEGTIAALDPSIKVIAPWRIWDIKSREDAIDYANEHNIEVVATKKKIYSVDDNLWHVSTEGGDIEYLENEHNKDIYKKTCAPEDAVDEAEYIEIGFEKGIPVSLNGEKLSSIELVEAVDKLGAKHGIGIVDILENRLVGMKSRGIYETPGGEIFYAAHNFLESATLDKDTLHLKQRLSLEFADLIYNGKWYSKTCKAINAFMDETQENVTGSVKLKLYKGNIKPAGIFSDHKLYDQSISSFGDSELYDHKDAEGFINLFTLPLKINAMTQNGKKMTK
;
A
#
# COMPACT_ATOMS: atom_id res chain seq x y z
N MET A 1 36.64 8.33 17.34
CA MET A 1 35.15 8.38 17.41
C MET A 1 34.65 6.99 17.12
N LYS A 2 33.68 6.53 17.88
CA LYS A 2 33.03 5.24 17.57
C LYS A 2 32.32 5.31 16.23
N GLU A 3 32.18 4.17 15.57
CA GLU A 3 31.32 4.09 14.37
C GLU A 3 29.86 4.28 14.75
N LYS A 4 29.05 4.77 13.80
CA LYS A 4 27.65 5.09 14.04
C LYS A 4 26.74 4.09 13.33
N VAL A 5 25.58 3.82 13.97
CA VAL A 5 24.47 3.07 13.40
C VAL A 5 23.20 3.90 13.46
N VAL A 6 22.42 3.89 12.37
CA VAL A 6 21.07 4.45 12.34
C VAL A 6 20.07 3.30 12.59
N LEU A 7 19.27 3.45 13.64
CA LEU A 7 18.27 2.46 14.04
C LEU A 7 16.88 2.92 13.61
N ALA A 8 16.17 2.08 12.87
CA ALA A 8 14.71 2.21 12.68
C ALA A 8 14.01 2.01 14.02
N TYR A 9 13.52 3.08 14.61
CA TYR A 9 13.05 3.12 15.98
C TYR A 9 11.54 3.41 16.05
N SER A 10 10.78 2.49 16.63
CA SER A 10 9.33 2.66 16.81
C SER A 10 8.93 3.13 18.22
N GLY A 11 9.87 3.23 19.16
CA GLY A 11 9.58 3.51 20.58
C GLY A 11 8.99 2.33 21.36
N GLY A 12 8.83 1.17 20.72
CA GLY A 12 8.41 -0.07 21.37
C GLY A 12 9.55 -0.78 22.09
N LEU A 13 9.21 -1.84 22.84
CA LEU A 13 10.17 -2.63 23.63
C LEU A 13 11.35 -3.11 22.78
N ASP A 14 11.07 -3.79 21.67
CA ASP A 14 12.07 -4.44 20.83
C ASP A 14 13.11 -3.47 20.28
N THR A 15 12.66 -2.29 19.81
CA THR A 15 13.58 -1.27 19.30
C THR A 15 14.31 -0.54 20.42
N SER A 16 13.72 -0.41 21.62
CA SER A 16 14.38 0.21 22.76
C SER A 16 15.52 -0.64 23.32
N ILE A 17 15.33 -1.96 23.44
CA ILE A 17 16.40 -2.88 23.87
C ILE A 17 17.49 -3.07 22.81
N THR A 18 17.17 -2.82 21.55
CA THR A 18 18.17 -2.85 20.46
C THR A 18 19.27 -1.80 20.67
N ILE A 19 18.97 -0.66 21.30
CA ILE A 19 19.95 0.41 21.53
C ILE A 19 21.12 -0.04 22.41
N PRO A 20 20.94 -0.51 23.67
CA PRO A 20 22.06 -1.02 24.48
C PRO A 20 22.69 -2.25 23.84
N TRP A 21 21.93 -3.14 23.23
CA TRP A 21 22.45 -4.32 22.56
C TRP A 21 23.47 -3.98 21.46
N LEU A 22 23.21 -2.96 20.63
CA LEU A 22 24.14 -2.49 19.60
C LEU A 22 25.42 -1.91 20.20
N LYS A 23 25.32 -1.23 21.34
CA LYS A 23 26.48 -0.66 22.05
C LYS A 23 27.37 -1.76 22.63
N GLU A 24 26.78 -2.80 23.19
CA GLU A 24 27.51 -3.91 23.84
C GLU A 24 28.16 -4.85 22.84
N ASN A 25 27.44 -5.19 21.76
CA ASN A 25 27.89 -6.22 20.82
C ASN A 25 28.71 -5.68 19.65
N TYR A 26 28.55 -4.38 19.32
CA TYR A 26 29.22 -3.76 18.15
C TYR A 26 30.04 -2.52 18.49
N ASP A 27 30.02 -2.04 19.71
CA ASP A 27 30.66 -0.79 20.16
C ASP A 27 30.29 0.44 19.30
N LEU A 28 28.98 0.53 18.91
CA LEU A 28 28.46 1.56 18.02
C LEU A 28 27.76 2.69 18.79
N ASP A 29 27.86 3.91 18.26
CA ASP A 29 27.03 5.05 18.65
C ASP A 29 25.69 4.98 17.91
N VAL A 30 24.57 4.88 18.67
CA VAL A 30 23.23 4.66 18.09
C VAL A 30 22.50 5.98 17.86
N ILE A 31 22.03 6.18 16.63
CA ILE A 31 21.13 7.27 16.21
C ILE A 31 19.77 6.64 15.96
N ALA A 32 18.78 6.98 16.77
CA ALA A 32 17.42 6.49 16.62
C ALA A 32 16.66 7.36 15.59
N VAL A 33 15.90 6.74 14.71
CA VAL A 33 15.05 7.43 13.72
C VAL A 33 13.67 6.85 13.75
N CYS A 34 12.69 7.66 14.15
CA CYS A 34 11.28 7.36 14.04
C CYS A 34 10.68 8.11 12.85
N ALA A 35 9.99 7.39 11.99
CA ALA A 35 9.27 7.94 10.85
C ALA A 35 7.77 7.98 11.16
N ASN A 36 7.17 9.16 11.09
CA ASN A 36 5.72 9.32 11.13
C ASN A 36 5.14 9.12 9.72
N VAL A 37 4.45 8.03 9.51
CA VAL A 37 3.67 7.72 8.29
C VAL A 37 2.16 7.68 8.56
N GLY A 38 1.74 8.28 9.70
CA GLY A 38 0.34 8.36 10.12
C GLY A 38 -0.13 7.22 11.01
N GLN A 39 0.77 6.54 11.69
CA GLN A 39 0.46 5.58 12.75
C GLN A 39 -0.03 6.29 14.02
N ASP A 40 -0.83 5.58 14.83
CA ASP A 40 -1.40 6.08 16.09
C ASP A 40 -0.41 5.98 17.27
N ASP A 41 0.76 6.64 17.12
CA ASP A 41 1.80 6.69 18.15
C ASP A 41 2.00 8.12 18.68
N ASP A 42 2.30 8.24 19.98
CA ASP A 42 2.65 9.54 20.61
C ASP A 42 4.08 9.97 20.21
N MET A 43 4.21 10.61 19.05
CA MET A 43 5.49 11.09 18.51
C MET A 43 6.22 12.04 19.44
N SER A 44 5.52 12.73 20.36
CA SER A 44 6.12 13.73 21.27
C SER A 44 7.09 13.12 22.28
N LYS A 45 6.94 11.84 22.61
CA LYS A 45 7.76 11.14 23.61
C LYS A 45 8.85 10.25 23.01
N ILE A 46 8.82 10.04 21.70
CA ILE A 46 9.74 9.11 21.03
C ILE A 46 11.21 9.53 21.21
N GLU A 47 11.50 10.82 21.07
CA GLU A 47 12.87 11.34 21.21
C GLU A 47 13.41 11.13 22.62
N GLU A 48 12.60 11.40 23.65
CA GLU A 48 12.99 11.22 25.06
C GLU A 48 13.24 9.73 25.37
N LYS A 49 12.34 8.84 24.92
CA LYS A 49 12.51 7.40 25.09
C LYS A 49 13.77 6.88 24.43
N ALA A 50 14.07 7.30 23.20
CA ALA A 50 15.28 6.89 22.48
C ALA A 50 16.53 7.30 23.27
N LYS A 51 16.59 8.54 23.75
CA LYS A 51 17.70 9.07 24.55
C LYS A 51 17.83 8.36 25.89
N ALA A 52 16.70 8.11 26.57
CA ALA A 52 16.67 7.37 27.84
C ALA A 52 17.18 5.92 27.66
N SER A 53 16.90 5.29 26.51
CA SER A 53 17.45 3.97 26.16
C SER A 53 18.94 4.01 25.76
N GLY A 54 19.56 5.21 25.65
CA GLY A 54 20.97 5.38 25.40
C GLY A 54 21.35 5.76 23.98
N ALA A 55 20.43 6.18 23.12
CA ALA A 55 20.75 6.76 21.81
C ALA A 55 21.51 8.09 22.00
N ILE A 56 22.55 8.33 21.20
CA ILE A 56 23.29 9.60 21.22
C ILE A 56 22.51 10.74 20.55
N LYS A 57 21.59 10.38 19.65
CA LYS A 57 20.74 11.31 18.91
C LYS A 57 19.45 10.61 18.52
N ALA A 58 18.36 11.36 18.40
CA ALA A 58 17.11 10.89 17.89
C ALA A 58 16.55 11.86 16.83
N TYR A 59 15.91 11.30 15.82
CA TYR A 59 15.16 12.00 14.79
C TYR A 59 13.72 11.53 14.83
N VAL A 60 12.79 12.46 14.74
CA VAL A 60 11.36 12.17 14.47
C VAL A 60 11.01 12.91 13.19
N GLU A 61 10.81 12.15 12.13
CA GLU A 61 10.61 12.68 10.78
C GLU A 61 9.15 12.51 10.36
N ASP A 62 8.47 13.60 10.00
CA ASP A 62 7.12 13.53 9.44
C ASP A 62 7.20 13.22 7.94
N LEU A 63 6.83 12.01 7.57
CA LEU A 63 6.88 11.50 6.20
C LEU A 63 5.49 11.34 5.57
N ARG A 64 4.42 11.80 6.21
CA ARG A 64 3.04 11.60 5.73
C ARG A 64 2.82 12.15 4.33
N GLU A 65 3.26 13.37 4.08
CA GLU A 65 3.15 14.01 2.75
C GLU A 65 3.98 13.25 1.70
N GLU A 66 5.24 12.90 2.01
CA GLU A 66 6.09 12.12 1.11
C GLU A 66 5.51 10.73 0.85
N PHE A 67 4.95 10.07 1.84
CA PHE A 67 4.31 8.78 1.73
C PHE A 67 3.12 8.84 0.75
N ILE A 68 2.25 9.86 0.89
CA ILE A 68 1.10 10.02 -0.01
C ILE A 68 1.56 10.32 -1.44
N THR A 69 2.38 11.35 -1.60
CA THR A 69 2.72 11.87 -2.92
C THR A 69 3.65 10.97 -3.73
N THR A 70 4.48 10.18 -3.05
CA THR A 70 5.45 9.30 -3.71
C THR A 70 4.91 7.90 -3.95
N THR A 71 4.18 7.30 -2.99
CA THR A 71 3.78 5.89 -3.10
C THR A 71 2.28 5.67 -3.18
N ILE A 72 1.48 6.36 -2.34
CA ILE A 72 0.01 6.18 -2.35
C ILE A 72 -0.59 6.66 -3.68
N TYR A 73 -0.18 7.82 -4.19
CA TYR A 73 -0.69 8.30 -5.48
C TYR A 73 -0.31 7.39 -6.63
N GLN A 74 0.89 6.79 -6.61
CA GLN A 74 1.26 5.80 -7.62
C GLN A 74 0.45 4.51 -7.47
N ALA A 75 0.16 4.10 -6.24
CA ALA A 75 -0.72 2.96 -5.99
C ALA A 75 -2.15 3.21 -6.49
N ILE A 76 -2.69 4.42 -6.33
CA ILE A 76 -4.00 4.82 -6.85
C ILE A 76 -3.98 4.81 -8.39
N LYS A 77 -3.02 5.47 -9.04
CA LYS A 77 -2.88 5.51 -10.50
C LYS A 77 -2.79 4.11 -11.11
N ALA A 78 -2.09 3.21 -10.45
CA ALA A 78 -1.90 1.84 -10.92
C ALA A 78 -2.99 0.86 -10.43
N GLU A 79 -3.82 1.25 -9.46
CA GLU A 79 -4.77 0.35 -8.79
C GLU A 79 -4.09 -0.91 -8.26
N VAL A 80 -3.04 -0.72 -7.46
CA VAL A 80 -2.15 -1.79 -7.02
C VAL A 80 -2.85 -2.71 -6.02
N LEU A 81 -3.09 -3.95 -6.42
CA LEU A 81 -3.68 -4.99 -5.56
C LEU A 81 -2.82 -6.26 -5.60
N TYR A 82 -2.11 -6.56 -4.52
CA TYR A 82 -1.39 -7.81 -4.41
C TYR A 82 -2.37 -8.99 -4.35
N GLU A 83 -2.12 -10.01 -5.18
CA GLU A 83 -3.02 -11.14 -5.38
C GLU A 83 -4.48 -10.74 -5.72
N ASN A 84 -4.65 -9.61 -6.41
CA ASN A 84 -5.93 -9.00 -6.80
C ASN A 84 -6.85 -8.60 -5.63
N ARG A 85 -6.32 -8.46 -4.41
CA ARG A 85 -7.13 -8.19 -3.21
C ARG A 85 -6.51 -7.20 -2.25
N TYR A 86 -5.21 -7.26 -2.01
CA TYR A 86 -4.55 -6.54 -0.93
C TYR A 86 -3.95 -5.21 -1.39
N PRO A 87 -4.40 -4.05 -0.87
CA PRO A 87 -3.95 -2.71 -1.30
C PRO A 87 -2.56 -2.28 -0.79
N LEU A 88 -1.76 -3.15 -0.23
CA LEU A 88 -0.31 -2.98 0.05
C LEU A 88 0.08 -1.85 1.02
N GLY A 89 -0.63 -1.60 2.11
CA GLY A 89 -0.29 -0.49 3.00
C GLY A 89 1.11 -0.50 3.60
N THR A 90 1.50 -1.59 4.25
CA THR A 90 2.83 -1.75 4.85
C THR A 90 3.94 -1.72 3.79
N ALA A 91 3.74 -2.41 2.66
CA ALA A 91 4.73 -2.48 1.59
C ALA A 91 4.98 -1.13 0.90
N LEU A 92 3.99 -0.24 0.87
CA LEU A 92 4.10 1.12 0.34
C LEU A 92 4.86 2.07 1.29
N ALA A 93 4.74 1.88 2.61
CA ALA A 93 5.40 2.73 3.60
C ALA A 93 6.89 2.42 3.77
N ARG A 94 7.28 1.15 3.73
CA ARG A 94 8.67 0.72 4.03
C ARG A 94 9.73 1.34 3.12
N PRO A 95 9.56 1.52 1.80
CA PRO A 95 10.53 2.20 0.95
C PRO A 95 10.79 3.66 1.34
N ILE A 96 9.77 4.38 1.80
CA ILE A 96 9.89 5.78 2.23
C ILE A 96 10.66 5.87 3.56
N ILE A 97 10.32 5.01 4.51
CA ILE A 97 11.01 4.92 5.80
C ILE A 97 12.49 4.56 5.57
N ALA A 98 12.77 3.50 4.80
CA ALA A 98 14.13 3.05 4.55
C ALA A 98 14.98 4.09 3.79
N LYS A 99 14.38 4.84 2.85
CA LYS A 99 15.03 5.98 2.19
C LYS A 99 15.46 7.02 3.23
N LYS A 100 14.59 7.39 4.16
CA LYS A 100 14.91 8.36 5.22
C LYS A 100 16.05 7.85 6.12
N LEU A 101 16.08 6.56 6.45
CA LEU A 101 17.19 5.97 7.20
C LEU A 101 18.53 6.11 6.45
N VAL A 102 18.52 5.87 5.12
CA VAL A 102 19.71 6.04 4.27
C VAL A 102 20.17 7.52 4.25
N GLU A 103 19.24 8.46 4.05
CA GLU A 103 19.54 9.90 4.06
C GLU A 103 20.18 10.35 5.38
N ILE A 104 19.66 9.87 6.51
CA ILE A 104 20.20 10.18 7.83
C ILE A 104 21.57 9.49 8.04
N ALA A 105 21.72 8.25 7.58
CA ALA A 105 22.99 7.54 7.66
C ALA A 105 24.09 8.29 6.89
N GLN A 106 23.81 8.76 5.70
CA GLN A 106 24.74 9.58 4.89
C GLN A 106 25.04 10.91 5.56
N LYS A 107 24.03 11.62 6.08
CA LYS A 107 24.16 12.90 6.79
C LYS A 107 25.06 12.78 8.04
N GLU A 108 24.91 11.69 8.79
CA GLU A 108 25.62 11.45 10.04
C GLU A 108 26.96 10.71 9.86
N GLY A 109 27.25 10.26 8.64
CA GLY A 109 28.43 9.44 8.33
C GLY A 109 28.36 8.06 8.98
N ALA A 110 27.14 7.51 9.15
CA ALA A 110 26.93 6.18 9.70
C ALA A 110 27.16 5.11 8.62
N LYS A 111 27.86 4.05 8.98
CA LYS A 111 28.14 2.92 8.08
C LYS A 111 27.12 1.78 8.20
N TYR A 112 26.27 1.85 9.21
CA TYR A 112 25.32 0.80 9.55
C TYR A 112 23.91 1.35 9.64
N ILE A 113 22.95 0.56 9.19
CA ILE A 113 21.53 0.73 9.49
C ILE A 113 21.05 -0.53 10.22
N CYS A 114 20.27 -0.35 11.29
CA CYS A 114 19.66 -1.43 12.05
C CYS A 114 18.15 -1.36 11.96
N HIS A 115 17.48 -2.52 11.85
CA HIS A 115 16.03 -2.63 11.90
C HIS A 115 15.59 -3.78 12.80
N GLY A 116 14.43 -3.63 13.43
CA GLY A 116 13.82 -4.63 14.33
C GLY A 116 12.89 -5.64 13.63
N CYS A 117 13.01 -5.86 12.33
CA CYS A 117 12.14 -6.80 11.62
C CYS A 117 12.49 -8.24 11.94
N THR A 118 11.46 -9.08 12.15
CA THR A 118 11.64 -10.52 12.41
C THR A 118 12.04 -11.27 11.13
N GLY A 119 12.74 -12.41 11.30
CA GLY A 119 13.16 -13.25 10.17
C GLY A 119 12.03 -13.93 9.38
N LYS A 120 10.80 -13.93 9.93
CA LYS A 120 9.58 -14.49 9.29
C LYS A 120 8.77 -13.45 8.51
N GLY A 121 9.05 -12.15 8.69
CA GLY A 121 8.32 -11.06 8.05
C GLY A 121 8.91 -10.64 6.70
N ASN A 122 8.08 -10.07 5.84
CA ASN A 122 8.52 -9.50 4.55
C ASN A 122 9.30 -8.19 4.71
N ASP A 123 9.07 -7.46 5.80
CA ASP A 123 9.60 -6.11 6.00
C ASP A 123 11.12 -6.04 6.01
N GLN A 124 11.79 -7.08 6.52
CA GLN A 124 13.24 -7.16 6.42
C GLN A 124 13.74 -7.04 4.97
N VAL A 125 13.06 -7.70 4.02
CA VAL A 125 13.42 -7.63 2.60
C VAL A 125 13.15 -6.25 2.03
N ARG A 126 12.07 -5.61 2.44
CA ARG A 126 11.68 -4.25 2.00
C ARG A 126 12.67 -3.19 2.47
N PHE A 127 13.10 -3.25 3.74
CA PHE A 127 14.15 -2.36 4.27
C PHE A 127 15.47 -2.61 3.56
N GLU A 128 15.96 -3.84 3.56
CA GLU A 128 17.28 -4.17 3.03
C GLU A 128 17.36 -3.99 1.51
N GLY A 129 16.30 -4.34 0.78
CA GLY A 129 16.20 -4.10 -0.66
C GLY A 129 16.27 -2.61 -1.02
N THR A 130 15.61 -1.75 -0.22
CA THR A 130 15.68 -0.30 -0.38
C THR A 130 17.07 0.24 -0.05
N ILE A 131 17.66 -0.16 1.07
CA ILE A 131 19.00 0.25 1.47
C ILE A 131 20.02 -0.14 0.40
N ALA A 132 20.00 -1.40 -0.05
CA ALA A 132 20.89 -1.89 -1.09
C ALA A 132 20.75 -1.14 -2.42
N ALA A 133 19.54 -0.73 -2.77
CA ALA A 133 19.27 0.01 -4.00
C ALA A 133 19.72 1.49 -3.94
N LEU A 134 19.71 2.10 -2.75
CA LEU A 134 20.04 3.51 -2.56
C LEU A 134 21.50 3.73 -2.16
N ASP A 135 22.05 2.88 -1.30
CA ASP A 135 23.45 2.93 -0.89
C ASP A 135 23.99 1.54 -0.53
N PRO A 136 24.59 0.82 -1.49
CA PRO A 136 25.13 -0.53 -1.27
C PRO A 136 26.35 -0.58 -0.35
N SER A 137 26.92 0.56 0.07
CA SER A 137 28.02 0.60 1.02
C SER A 137 27.59 0.48 2.48
N ILE A 138 26.31 0.73 2.77
CA ILE A 138 25.74 0.64 4.12
C ILE A 138 25.52 -0.85 4.48
N LYS A 139 26.00 -1.22 5.66
CA LYS A 139 25.82 -2.56 6.21
C LYS A 139 24.57 -2.62 7.07
N VAL A 140 23.78 -3.68 6.93
CA VAL A 140 22.58 -3.87 7.72
C VAL A 140 22.83 -4.78 8.92
N ILE A 141 22.33 -4.37 10.09
CA ILE A 141 22.29 -5.18 11.31
C ILE A 141 20.82 -5.51 11.60
N ALA A 142 20.51 -6.81 11.69
CA ALA A 142 19.17 -7.32 11.96
C ALA A 142 19.20 -8.21 13.21
N PRO A 143 19.01 -7.66 14.43
CA PRO A 143 19.17 -8.36 15.69
C PRO A 143 18.36 -9.65 15.79
N TRP A 144 17.11 -9.65 15.34
CA TRP A 144 16.23 -10.82 15.36
C TRP A 144 16.78 -12.08 14.65
N ARG A 145 17.84 -11.95 13.85
CA ARG A 145 18.51 -13.08 13.18
C ARG A 145 19.68 -13.64 13.99
N ILE A 146 20.20 -12.87 14.95
CA ILE A 146 21.52 -13.13 15.53
C ILE A 146 21.59 -12.99 17.06
N TRP A 147 20.63 -12.35 17.72
CA TRP A 147 20.63 -12.20 19.17
C TRP A 147 20.02 -13.42 19.90
N ASP A 148 20.29 -13.51 21.19
CA ASP A 148 19.81 -14.61 22.03
C ASP A 148 18.44 -14.36 22.67
N ILE A 149 17.86 -13.17 22.50
CA ILE A 149 16.52 -12.80 22.97
C ILE A 149 15.49 -13.49 22.09
N LYS A 150 14.80 -14.50 22.62
CA LYS A 150 13.89 -15.38 21.86
C LYS A 150 12.42 -15.20 22.21
N SER A 151 12.14 -14.61 23.37
CA SER A 151 10.79 -14.42 23.89
C SER A 151 10.56 -12.97 24.32
N ARG A 152 9.28 -12.64 24.54
CA ARG A 152 8.92 -11.35 25.11
C ARG A 152 9.40 -11.23 26.55
N GLU A 153 9.42 -12.32 27.27
CA GLU A 153 9.93 -12.41 28.62
C GLU A 153 11.43 -12.08 28.65
N ASP A 154 12.23 -12.70 27.80
CA ASP A 154 13.66 -12.38 27.66
C ASP A 154 13.88 -10.88 27.34
N ALA A 155 13.03 -10.32 26.47
CA ALA A 155 13.10 -8.89 26.11
C ALA A 155 12.79 -7.98 27.31
N ILE A 156 11.84 -8.35 28.15
CA ILE A 156 11.48 -7.62 29.39
C ILE A 156 12.62 -7.73 30.41
N ASP A 157 13.19 -8.90 30.58
CA ASP A 157 14.30 -9.12 31.54
C ASP A 157 15.52 -8.29 31.08
N TYR A 158 15.87 -8.32 29.81
CA TYR A 158 16.95 -7.49 29.24
C TYR A 158 16.66 -5.99 29.40
N ALA A 159 15.41 -5.55 29.20
CA ALA A 159 15.03 -4.15 29.39
C ALA A 159 15.20 -3.72 30.87
N ASN A 160 14.82 -4.57 31.82
CA ASN A 160 14.96 -4.32 33.27
C ASN A 160 16.44 -4.20 33.66
N GLU A 161 17.31 -5.08 33.17
CA GLU A 161 18.76 -5.03 33.39
C GLU A 161 19.39 -3.72 32.91
N HIS A 162 18.82 -3.12 31.85
CA HIS A 162 19.31 -1.87 31.24
C HIS A 162 18.54 -0.63 31.69
N ASN A 163 17.65 -0.73 32.70
CA ASN A 163 16.79 0.36 33.18
C ASN A 163 15.93 1.01 32.09
N ILE A 164 15.49 0.23 31.09
CA ILE A 164 14.55 0.67 30.06
C ILE A 164 13.14 0.51 30.60
N GLU A 165 12.35 1.59 30.54
CA GLU A 165 10.98 1.57 31.01
C GLU A 165 10.13 0.62 30.12
N VAL A 166 9.63 -0.44 30.76
CA VAL A 166 8.70 -1.37 30.11
C VAL A 166 7.28 -0.93 30.43
N VAL A 167 6.60 -0.35 29.44
CA VAL A 167 5.16 -0.10 29.58
C VAL A 167 4.43 -1.44 29.60
N ALA A 168 3.82 -1.76 30.74
CA ALA A 168 3.03 -2.98 30.91
C ALA A 168 1.84 -2.96 29.92
N THR A 169 2.01 -3.61 28.78
CA THR A 169 0.92 -3.79 27.82
C THR A 169 0.22 -5.11 28.10
N LYS A 170 -1.12 -5.09 28.13
CA LYS A 170 -1.93 -6.32 28.09
C LYS A 170 -1.38 -7.20 26.96
N LYS A 171 -1.35 -8.52 27.17
CA LYS A 171 -0.89 -9.49 26.16
C LYS A 171 -1.64 -9.20 24.86
N LYS A 172 -0.95 -8.59 23.88
CA LYS A 172 -1.55 -8.34 22.57
C LYS A 172 -1.70 -9.70 21.90
N ILE A 173 -2.93 -10.09 21.60
CA ILE A 173 -3.23 -11.34 20.89
C ILE A 173 -2.78 -11.22 19.45
N TYR A 174 -2.98 -10.06 18.86
CA TYR A 174 -2.67 -9.74 17.45
C TYR A 174 -1.43 -8.85 17.33
N SER A 175 -0.69 -9.05 16.26
CA SER A 175 0.29 -8.09 15.74
C SER A 175 -0.43 -7.09 14.86
N VAL A 176 -0.33 -5.80 15.17
CA VAL A 176 -0.98 -4.72 14.42
C VAL A 176 0.09 -3.76 13.93
N ASP A 177 0.05 -3.42 12.65
CA ASP A 177 0.85 -2.38 12.02
C ASP A 177 -0.08 -1.43 11.28
N ASP A 178 0.03 -0.13 11.55
CA ASP A 178 -0.86 0.90 11.01
C ASP A 178 -0.07 2.05 10.40
N ASN A 179 -0.71 2.70 9.46
CA ASN A 179 -0.25 3.95 8.86
C ASN A 179 -1.46 4.72 8.29
N LEU A 180 -1.19 5.87 7.68
CA LEU A 180 -2.24 6.73 7.12
C LEU A 180 -3.15 5.99 6.11
N TRP A 181 -2.58 5.05 5.34
CA TRP A 181 -3.29 4.33 4.28
C TRP A 181 -4.07 3.13 4.79
N HIS A 182 -3.53 2.38 5.77
CA HIS A 182 -4.10 1.09 6.13
C HIS A 182 -3.74 0.64 7.56
N VAL A 183 -4.45 -0.39 8.00
CA VAL A 183 -4.10 -1.21 9.18
C VAL A 183 -3.96 -2.66 8.73
N SER A 184 -2.91 -3.34 9.20
CA SER A 184 -2.77 -4.80 9.10
C SER A 184 -2.89 -5.44 10.48
N THR A 185 -3.64 -6.53 10.58
CA THR A 185 -3.78 -7.33 11.79
C THR A 185 -3.46 -8.78 11.46
N GLU A 186 -2.50 -9.35 12.17
CA GLU A 186 -2.00 -10.71 11.97
C GLU A 186 -1.85 -11.44 13.32
N GLY A 187 -1.76 -12.78 13.28
CA GLY A 187 -1.52 -13.60 14.45
C GLY A 187 -2.77 -13.98 15.25
N GLY A 188 -2.58 -14.60 16.41
CA GLY A 188 -3.68 -14.99 17.29
C GLY A 188 -4.57 -16.09 16.70
N ASP A 189 -5.87 -15.96 16.92
CA ASP A 189 -6.88 -16.95 16.50
C ASP A 189 -7.16 -16.97 14.99
N ILE A 190 -6.79 -15.90 14.26
CA ILE A 190 -6.92 -15.89 12.79
C ILE A 190 -5.88 -16.74 12.07
N GLU A 191 -4.82 -17.20 12.76
CA GLU A 191 -3.87 -18.17 12.21
C GLU A 191 -4.52 -19.53 11.92
N TYR A 192 -5.64 -19.84 12.58
CA TYR A 192 -6.43 -21.04 12.33
C TYR A 192 -7.44 -20.74 11.24
N LEU A 193 -7.28 -21.37 10.07
CA LEU A 193 -8.07 -21.06 8.86
C LEU A 193 -9.55 -21.37 9.02
N GLU A 194 -9.91 -22.29 9.90
CA GLU A 194 -11.28 -22.66 10.27
C GLU A 194 -12.01 -21.64 11.12
N ASN A 195 -11.28 -20.65 11.68
CA ASN A 195 -11.90 -19.63 12.51
C ASN A 195 -12.39 -18.46 11.68
N GLU A 196 -13.63 -18.02 11.94
CA GLU A 196 -14.08 -16.69 11.59
C GLU A 196 -13.41 -15.68 12.52
N HIS A 197 -12.88 -14.58 12.00
CA HIS A 197 -12.32 -13.53 12.85
C HIS A 197 -13.41 -12.75 13.58
N ASN A 198 -13.14 -12.38 14.83
CA ASN A 198 -14.04 -11.51 15.58
C ASN A 198 -13.97 -10.08 15.01
N LYS A 199 -15.12 -9.40 14.89
CA LYS A 199 -15.19 -8.00 14.45
C LYS A 199 -14.47 -7.02 15.36
N ASP A 200 -14.18 -7.38 16.61
CA ASP A 200 -13.37 -6.59 17.54
C ASP A 200 -11.90 -6.42 17.06
N ILE A 201 -11.49 -7.17 16.04
CA ILE A 201 -10.17 -7.06 15.40
C ILE A 201 -10.00 -5.72 14.65
N TYR A 202 -11.09 -5.15 14.16
CA TYR A 202 -11.05 -3.91 13.39
C TYR A 202 -10.59 -2.72 14.23
N LYS A 203 -9.67 -1.93 13.68
CA LYS A 203 -9.08 -0.76 14.33
C LYS A 203 -9.47 0.54 13.63
N LYS A 204 -9.67 0.48 12.34
CA LYS A 204 -9.89 1.65 11.50
C LYS A 204 -11.32 1.74 10.98
N THR A 205 -11.92 0.60 10.65
CA THR A 205 -13.29 0.51 10.14
C THR A 205 -14.22 -0.22 11.11
N CYS A 206 -15.46 -0.45 10.71
CA CYS A 206 -16.41 -1.28 11.43
C CYS A 206 -16.91 -2.43 10.55
N ALA A 207 -17.48 -3.46 11.17
CA ALA A 207 -18.15 -4.51 10.42
C ALA A 207 -19.29 -3.91 9.57
N PRO A 208 -19.51 -4.39 8.33
CA PRO A 208 -20.56 -3.84 7.46
C PRO A 208 -21.97 -3.87 8.07
N GLU A 209 -22.30 -4.87 8.88
CA GLU A 209 -23.57 -4.96 9.60
C GLU A 209 -23.74 -3.89 10.69
N ASP A 210 -22.62 -3.43 11.27
CA ASP A 210 -22.61 -2.39 12.32
C ASP A 210 -22.49 -0.97 11.74
N ALA A 211 -22.26 -0.85 10.42
CA ALA A 211 -22.17 0.43 9.73
C ALA A 211 -23.50 1.15 9.66
N VAL A 212 -23.46 2.49 9.46
CA VAL A 212 -24.65 3.34 9.38
C VAL A 212 -25.66 2.82 8.35
N ASP A 213 -26.96 2.89 8.70
CA ASP A 213 -28.05 2.39 7.85
C ASP A 213 -28.63 3.50 6.94
N GLU A 214 -27.76 4.40 6.49
CA GLU A 214 -28.09 5.45 5.53
C GLU A 214 -27.01 5.47 4.44
N ALA A 215 -27.44 5.51 3.18
CA ALA A 215 -26.52 5.65 2.06
C ALA A 215 -25.99 7.09 1.97
N GLU A 216 -24.68 7.23 1.76
CA GLU A 216 -24.04 8.52 1.60
C GLU A 216 -23.49 8.67 0.17
N TYR A 217 -23.70 9.84 -0.41
CA TYR A 217 -23.14 10.18 -1.72
C TYR A 217 -21.96 11.11 -1.52
N ILE A 218 -20.84 10.76 -2.15
CA ILE A 218 -19.63 11.57 -2.17
C ILE A 218 -19.18 11.79 -3.60
N GLU A 219 -18.38 12.82 -3.82
CA GLU A 219 -17.76 13.10 -5.11
C GLU A 219 -16.26 13.32 -4.94
N ILE A 220 -15.43 12.56 -5.67
CA ILE A 220 -13.97 12.67 -5.65
C ILE A 220 -13.51 13.24 -6.98
N GLY A 221 -12.78 14.36 -6.93
CA GLY A 221 -12.16 14.98 -8.09
C GLY A 221 -10.72 14.51 -8.28
N PHE A 222 -10.35 14.31 -9.56
CA PHE A 222 -9.02 13.87 -9.98
C PHE A 222 -8.42 14.85 -10.99
N GLU A 223 -7.11 15.08 -10.89
CA GLU A 223 -6.28 15.76 -11.89
C GLU A 223 -5.12 14.81 -12.27
N LYS A 224 -5.09 14.34 -13.52
CA LYS A 224 -4.08 13.38 -14.02
C LYS A 224 -3.92 12.14 -13.13
N GLY A 225 -5.04 11.54 -12.76
CA GLY A 225 -5.10 10.34 -11.91
C GLY A 225 -4.81 10.57 -10.42
N ILE A 226 -4.53 11.81 -10.00
CA ILE A 226 -4.28 12.17 -8.62
C ILE A 226 -5.57 12.72 -8.01
N PRO A 227 -6.05 12.19 -6.85
CA PRO A 227 -7.20 12.74 -6.16
C PRO A 227 -6.86 14.10 -5.55
N VAL A 228 -7.70 15.13 -5.79
CA VAL A 228 -7.44 16.52 -5.41
C VAL A 228 -8.59 17.18 -4.66
N SER A 229 -9.79 16.59 -4.66
CA SER A 229 -10.94 17.19 -4.00
C SER A 229 -11.95 16.16 -3.50
N LEU A 230 -12.70 16.55 -2.48
CA LEU A 230 -13.84 15.81 -1.94
C LEU A 230 -15.05 16.73 -1.93
N ASN A 231 -16.16 16.30 -2.57
CA ASN A 231 -17.42 17.07 -2.67
C ASN A 231 -17.21 18.50 -3.22
N GLY A 232 -16.29 18.65 -4.17
CA GLY A 232 -15.95 19.95 -4.80
C GLY A 232 -14.96 20.80 -4.01
N GLU A 233 -14.61 20.45 -2.78
CA GLU A 233 -13.63 21.16 -1.96
C GLU A 233 -12.22 20.60 -2.21
N LYS A 234 -11.26 21.44 -2.58
CA LYS A 234 -9.84 21.07 -2.69
C LYS A 234 -9.23 20.97 -1.29
N LEU A 235 -8.60 19.85 -1.01
CA LEU A 235 -7.95 19.54 0.26
C LEU A 235 -6.45 19.27 0.02
N SER A 236 -5.65 19.43 1.07
CA SER A 236 -4.28 18.90 1.05
C SER A 236 -4.29 17.38 0.92
N SER A 237 -3.18 16.79 0.50
CA SER A 237 -3.06 15.36 0.32
C SER A 237 -3.39 14.57 1.59
N ILE A 238 -2.91 15.05 2.75
CA ILE A 238 -3.16 14.42 4.07
C ILE A 238 -4.63 14.54 4.43
N GLU A 239 -5.19 15.75 4.38
CA GLU A 239 -6.61 15.99 4.72
C GLU A 239 -7.56 15.16 3.85
N LEU A 240 -7.26 15.07 2.55
CA LEU A 240 -8.08 14.31 1.61
C LEU A 240 -8.07 12.82 1.93
N VAL A 241 -6.89 12.23 2.17
CA VAL A 241 -6.78 10.81 2.52
C VAL A 241 -7.49 10.53 3.84
N GLU A 242 -7.28 11.35 4.87
CA GLU A 242 -7.94 11.20 6.17
C GLU A 242 -9.46 11.37 6.11
N ALA A 243 -9.95 12.32 5.31
CA ALA A 243 -11.39 12.54 5.16
C ALA A 243 -12.08 11.37 4.45
N VAL A 244 -11.51 10.87 3.35
CA VAL A 244 -12.05 9.73 2.60
C VAL A 244 -11.95 8.44 3.43
N ASP A 245 -10.88 8.29 4.21
CA ASP A 245 -10.69 7.16 5.11
C ASP A 245 -11.79 7.10 6.18
N LYS A 246 -12.11 8.22 6.81
CA LYS A 246 -13.21 8.34 7.78
C LYS A 246 -14.58 8.00 7.18
N LEU A 247 -14.81 8.38 5.92
CA LEU A 247 -16.04 8.03 5.20
C LEU A 247 -16.13 6.53 4.95
N GLY A 248 -15.04 5.91 4.47
CA GLY A 248 -14.99 4.47 4.27
C GLY A 248 -15.17 3.69 5.58
N ALA A 249 -14.51 4.13 6.64
CA ALA A 249 -14.62 3.55 7.98
C ALA A 249 -16.06 3.57 8.51
N LYS A 250 -16.74 4.72 8.39
CA LYS A 250 -18.15 4.91 8.78
C LYS A 250 -19.10 3.92 8.09
N HIS A 251 -18.78 3.54 6.87
CA HIS A 251 -19.60 2.65 6.03
C HIS A 251 -19.13 1.19 6.01
N GLY A 252 -18.16 0.80 6.84
CA GLY A 252 -17.67 -0.57 6.91
C GLY A 252 -16.95 -1.04 5.63
N ILE A 253 -16.30 -0.11 4.92
CA ILE A 253 -15.60 -0.34 3.66
C ILE A 253 -14.14 -0.69 3.91
N GLY A 254 -13.52 -1.42 2.98
CA GLY A 254 -12.07 -1.64 2.89
C GLY A 254 -11.53 -2.77 3.77
N ILE A 255 -12.36 -3.75 4.11
CA ILE A 255 -11.93 -4.93 4.87
C ILE A 255 -11.53 -6.04 3.90
N VAL A 256 -10.32 -6.57 4.07
CA VAL A 256 -9.80 -7.70 3.29
C VAL A 256 -9.27 -8.77 4.23
N ASP A 257 -9.91 -9.96 4.22
CA ASP A 257 -9.39 -11.18 4.84
C ASP A 257 -8.72 -12.01 3.75
N ILE A 258 -7.41 -12.20 3.84
CA ILE A 258 -6.63 -12.86 2.79
C ILE A 258 -5.62 -13.85 3.37
N LEU A 259 -5.52 -15.00 2.70
CA LEU A 259 -4.42 -15.94 2.85
C LEU A 259 -3.40 -15.65 1.75
N GLU A 260 -2.41 -14.82 2.06
CA GLU A 260 -1.40 -14.35 1.11
C GLU A 260 -0.17 -15.24 1.03
N ASN A 261 0.56 -15.15 -0.07
CA ASN A 261 1.87 -15.78 -0.22
C ASN A 261 2.97 -14.76 0.18
N ARG A 262 3.65 -15.02 1.30
CA ARG A 262 4.77 -14.19 1.74
C ARG A 262 6.00 -14.41 0.87
N LEU A 263 6.79 -13.35 0.67
CA LEU A 263 8.05 -13.39 -0.06
C LEU A 263 9.03 -14.44 0.51
N VAL A 264 9.00 -14.65 1.82
CA VAL A 264 9.84 -15.64 2.52
C VAL A 264 9.35 -17.09 2.35
N GLY A 265 8.35 -17.34 1.49
CA GLY A 265 7.94 -18.67 1.02
C GLY A 265 6.82 -19.35 1.80
N MET A 266 6.25 -18.71 2.82
CA MET A 266 5.11 -19.25 3.58
C MET A 266 3.80 -18.54 3.23
N LYS A 267 2.67 -19.21 3.47
CA LYS A 267 1.36 -18.57 3.49
C LYS A 267 1.09 -17.95 4.85
N SER A 268 0.40 -16.80 4.85
CA SER A 268 -0.02 -16.12 6.07
C SER A 268 -1.39 -15.54 5.90
N ARG A 269 -2.25 -15.66 6.90
CA ARG A 269 -3.56 -14.98 6.91
C ARG A 269 -3.42 -13.64 7.63
N GLY A 270 -3.97 -12.61 7.01
CA GLY A 270 -4.04 -11.26 7.57
C GLY A 270 -5.40 -10.63 7.31
N ILE A 271 -5.81 -9.77 8.25
CA ILE A 271 -6.98 -8.91 8.11
C ILE A 271 -6.46 -7.50 7.86
N TYR A 272 -6.83 -6.94 6.73
CA TYR A 272 -6.36 -5.63 6.28
C TYR A 272 -7.53 -4.65 6.19
N GLU A 273 -7.32 -3.43 6.66
CA GLU A 273 -8.30 -2.36 6.63
C GLU A 273 -7.73 -1.19 5.82
N THR A 274 -8.37 -0.86 4.68
CA THR A 274 -7.94 0.23 3.80
C THR A 274 -9.17 1.01 3.31
N PRO A 275 -9.97 1.61 4.21
CA PRO A 275 -11.28 2.15 3.85
C PRO A 275 -11.21 3.29 2.84
N GLY A 276 -10.31 4.24 2.98
CA GLY A 276 -10.10 5.31 2.01
C GLY A 276 -9.51 4.81 0.70
N GLY A 277 -8.58 3.85 0.77
CA GLY A 277 -7.94 3.27 -0.42
C GLY A 277 -8.92 2.58 -1.34
N GLU A 278 -9.84 1.79 -0.79
CA GLU A 278 -10.90 1.12 -1.56
C GLU A 278 -11.81 2.13 -2.29
N ILE A 279 -12.13 3.24 -1.62
CA ILE A 279 -12.93 4.32 -2.23
C ILE A 279 -12.15 5.00 -3.36
N PHE A 280 -10.86 5.32 -3.15
CA PHE A 280 -10.02 5.91 -4.20
C PHE A 280 -9.88 4.99 -5.40
N TYR A 281 -9.63 3.70 -5.20
CA TYR A 281 -9.52 2.73 -6.28
C TYR A 281 -10.82 2.60 -7.07
N ALA A 282 -11.96 2.51 -6.38
CA ALA A 282 -13.27 2.44 -7.04
C ALA A 282 -13.57 3.71 -7.87
N ALA A 283 -13.29 4.91 -7.33
CA ALA A 283 -13.48 6.16 -8.04
C ALA A 283 -12.56 6.29 -9.25
N HIS A 284 -11.26 5.98 -9.06
CA HIS A 284 -10.24 6.08 -10.08
C HIS A 284 -10.51 5.11 -11.25
N ASN A 285 -10.79 3.84 -10.95
CA ASN A 285 -11.15 2.81 -11.95
C ASN A 285 -12.36 3.23 -12.78
N PHE A 286 -13.37 3.82 -12.12
CA PHE A 286 -14.56 4.27 -12.81
C PHE A 286 -14.27 5.46 -13.73
N LEU A 287 -13.39 6.39 -13.35
CA LEU A 287 -12.94 7.49 -14.21
C LEU A 287 -12.12 6.98 -15.39
N GLU A 288 -11.17 6.07 -15.16
CA GLU A 288 -10.36 5.45 -16.23
C GLU A 288 -11.22 4.74 -17.28
N SER A 289 -12.29 4.07 -16.88
CA SER A 289 -13.19 3.40 -17.81
C SER A 289 -13.84 4.36 -18.82
N ALA A 290 -13.91 5.64 -18.49
CA ALA A 290 -14.44 6.67 -19.36
C ALA A 290 -13.37 7.41 -20.17
N THR A 291 -12.11 7.44 -19.71
CA THR A 291 -11.06 8.32 -20.25
C THR A 291 -9.92 7.58 -20.95
N LEU A 292 -9.77 6.26 -20.73
CA LEU A 292 -8.76 5.45 -21.40
C LEU A 292 -9.35 4.61 -22.52
N ASP A 293 -8.60 4.46 -23.61
CA ASP A 293 -8.92 3.50 -24.65
C ASP A 293 -8.70 2.05 -24.16
N LYS A 294 -9.31 1.11 -24.85
CA LYS A 294 -9.28 -0.32 -24.52
C LYS A 294 -7.87 -0.88 -24.40
N ASP A 295 -6.99 -0.57 -25.34
CA ASP A 295 -5.67 -1.21 -25.41
C ASP A 295 -4.77 -0.70 -24.30
N THR A 296 -4.81 0.60 -24.01
CA THR A 296 -4.14 1.24 -22.88
C THR A 296 -4.65 0.71 -21.56
N LEU A 297 -5.96 0.66 -21.34
CA LEU A 297 -6.57 0.15 -20.10
C LEU A 297 -6.18 -1.31 -19.85
N HIS A 298 -6.28 -2.17 -20.86
CA HIS A 298 -5.95 -3.58 -20.71
C HIS A 298 -4.45 -3.83 -20.47
N LEU A 299 -3.57 -3.03 -21.08
CA LEU A 299 -2.14 -3.14 -20.81
C LEU A 299 -1.82 -2.68 -19.38
N LYS A 300 -2.40 -1.55 -18.96
CA LYS A 300 -2.28 -1.02 -17.59
C LYS A 300 -2.69 -2.07 -16.54
N GLN A 301 -3.85 -2.70 -16.71
CA GLN A 301 -4.35 -3.72 -15.78
C GLN A 301 -3.38 -4.92 -15.64
N ARG A 302 -2.73 -5.35 -16.73
CA ARG A 302 -1.71 -6.41 -16.66
C ARG A 302 -0.46 -5.94 -15.92
N LEU A 303 0.01 -4.73 -16.19
CA LEU A 303 1.20 -4.16 -15.53
C LEU A 303 0.94 -3.83 -14.05
N SER A 304 -0.30 -3.56 -13.65
CA SER A 304 -0.67 -3.34 -12.24
C SER A 304 -0.36 -4.54 -11.37
N LEU A 305 -0.54 -5.76 -11.88
CA LEU A 305 -0.21 -6.99 -11.15
C LEU A 305 1.31 -7.14 -10.95
N GLU A 306 2.09 -6.92 -12.01
CA GLU A 306 3.56 -6.94 -11.93
C GLU A 306 4.06 -5.84 -10.98
N PHE A 307 3.41 -4.68 -11.01
CA PHE A 307 3.75 -3.58 -10.13
C PHE A 307 3.45 -3.90 -8.66
N ALA A 308 2.31 -4.55 -8.39
CA ALA A 308 1.97 -5.04 -7.06
C ALA A 308 3.02 -6.01 -6.51
N ASP A 309 3.46 -6.97 -7.32
CA ASP A 309 4.51 -7.92 -6.95
C ASP A 309 5.84 -7.23 -6.67
N LEU A 310 6.24 -6.26 -7.49
CA LEU A 310 7.47 -5.50 -7.27
C LEU A 310 7.43 -4.72 -5.94
N ILE A 311 6.30 -4.08 -5.63
CA ILE A 311 6.11 -3.33 -4.38
C ILE A 311 6.12 -4.29 -3.20
N TYR A 312 5.32 -5.35 -3.25
CA TYR A 312 5.24 -6.37 -2.20
C TYR A 312 6.62 -6.94 -1.87
N ASN A 313 7.42 -7.18 -2.91
CA ASN A 313 8.76 -7.75 -2.84
C ASN A 313 9.86 -6.72 -2.48
N GLY A 314 9.53 -5.49 -2.10
CA GLY A 314 10.50 -4.47 -1.68
C GLY A 314 11.36 -3.91 -2.83
N LYS A 315 10.91 -4.02 -4.08
CA LYS A 315 11.65 -3.60 -5.28
C LYS A 315 11.26 -2.20 -5.79
N TRP A 316 10.75 -1.32 -4.92
CA TRP A 316 10.31 0.03 -5.29
C TRP A 316 11.36 0.81 -6.08
N TYR A 317 12.63 0.75 -5.68
CA TYR A 317 13.73 1.47 -6.33
C TYR A 317 14.36 0.71 -7.51
N SER A 318 13.82 -0.43 -7.91
CA SER A 318 14.31 -1.18 -9.08
C SER A 318 14.04 -0.42 -10.38
N LYS A 319 14.86 -0.72 -11.42
CA LYS A 319 14.68 -0.14 -12.75
C LYS A 319 13.31 -0.51 -13.36
N THR A 320 12.86 -1.75 -13.15
CA THR A 320 11.56 -2.23 -13.62
C THR A 320 10.41 -1.46 -12.98
N CYS A 321 10.46 -1.27 -11.66
CA CYS A 321 9.44 -0.49 -10.95
C CYS A 321 9.38 0.96 -11.45
N LYS A 322 10.54 1.60 -11.67
CA LYS A 322 10.60 2.95 -12.26
C LYS A 322 10.02 3.03 -13.67
N ALA A 323 10.25 2.00 -14.50
CA ALA A 323 9.71 1.95 -15.85
C ALA A 323 8.18 1.78 -15.85
N ILE A 324 7.64 0.94 -14.96
CA ILE A 324 6.19 0.79 -14.81
C ILE A 324 5.57 2.09 -14.27
N ASN A 325 6.19 2.76 -13.28
CA ASN A 325 5.73 4.06 -12.79
C ASN A 325 5.62 5.09 -13.93
N ALA A 326 6.64 5.18 -14.79
CA ALA A 326 6.61 6.10 -15.92
C ALA A 326 5.49 5.76 -16.93
N PHE A 327 5.24 4.46 -17.16
CA PHE A 327 4.09 4.02 -17.97
C PHE A 327 2.76 4.41 -17.31
N MET A 328 2.61 4.19 -16.00
CA MET A 328 1.40 4.59 -15.28
C MET A 328 1.18 6.10 -15.38
N ASP A 329 2.22 6.92 -15.15
CA ASP A 329 2.12 8.37 -15.24
C ASP A 329 1.65 8.84 -16.64
N GLU A 330 2.19 8.25 -17.71
CA GLU A 330 1.79 8.57 -19.09
C GLU A 330 0.31 8.25 -19.35
N THR A 331 -0.18 7.12 -18.82
CA THR A 331 -1.59 6.73 -19.00
C THR A 331 -2.56 7.68 -18.32
N GLN A 332 -2.10 8.46 -17.33
CA GLN A 332 -2.95 9.31 -16.50
C GLN A 332 -3.14 10.74 -17.04
N GLU A 333 -2.46 11.14 -18.10
CA GLU A 333 -2.51 12.52 -18.61
C GLU A 333 -3.93 13.07 -18.84
N ASN A 334 -4.86 12.21 -19.24
CA ASN A 334 -6.27 12.56 -19.48
C ASN A 334 -7.25 12.01 -18.41
N VAL A 335 -6.74 11.35 -17.38
CA VAL A 335 -7.59 10.84 -16.27
C VAL A 335 -7.89 11.99 -15.31
N THR A 336 -8.71 12.94 -15.79
CA THR A 336 -9.08 14.18 -15.11
C THR A 336 -10.59 14.35 -15.14
N GLY A 337 -11.16 14.66 -13.97
CA GLY A 337 -12.61 14.81 -13.81
C GLY A 337 -13.05 14.51 -12.40
N SER A 338 -14.35 14.28 -12.19
CA SER A 338 -14.88 13.85 -10.90
C SER A 338 -15.78 12.64 -11.02
N VAL A 339 -15.83 11.86 -9.95
CA VAL A 339 -16.63 10.65 -9.84
C VAL A 339 -17.51 10.74 -8.61
N LYS A 340 -18.82 10.60 -8.81
CA LYS A 340 -19.80 10.47 -7.74
C LYS A 340 -19.97 9.00 -7.37
N LEU A 341 -19.85 8.69 -6.09
CA LEU A 341 -20.02 7.37 -5.51
C LEU A 341 -21.15 7.35 -4.50
N LYS A 342 -21.80 6.21 -4.36
CA LYS A 342 -22.73 5.88 -3.28
C LYS A 342 -22.08 4.87 -2.36
N LEU A 343 -21.93 5.20 -1.07
CA LEU A 343 -21.38 4.35 -0.02
C LEU A 343 -22.51 3.78 0.84
N TYR A 344 -22.49 2.48 1.11
CA TYR A 344 -23.47 1.85 1.98
C TYR A 344 -23.03 0.46 2.43
N LYS A 345 -22.87 0.25 3.73
CA LYS A 345 -22.64 -1.06 4.38
C LYS A 345 -21.66 -1.96 3.60
N GLY A 346 -20.39 -1.55 3.58
CA GLY A 346 -19.30 -2.27 2.93
C GLY A 346 -19.29 -2.18 1.40
N ASN A 347 -20.24 -1.46 0.78
CA ASN A 347 -20.36 -1.39 -0.66
C ASN A 347 -20.09 0.01 -1.19
N ILE A 348 -19.44 0.06 -2.35
CA ILE A 348 -19.21 1.26 -3.15
C ILE A 348 -19.90 1.07 -4.49
N LYS A 349 -20.76 2.00 -4.88
CA LYS A 349 -21.41 1.98 -6.21
C LYS A 349 -21.15 3.28 -6.96
N PRO A 350 -20.72 3.21 -8.24
CA PRO A 350 -20.67 4.38 -9.11
C PRO A 350 -22.05 5.03 -9.23
N ALA A 351 -22.07 6.37 -9.16
CA ALA A 351 -23.28 7.17 -9.28
C ALA A 351 -23.19 8.28 -10.34
N GLY A 352 -22.02 8.49 -10.94
CA GLY A 352 -21.82 9.43 -12.05
C GLY A 352 -20.35 9.69 -12.32
N ILE A 353 -20.03 10.02 -13.60
CA ILE A 353 -18.69 10.46 -14.05
C ILE A 353 -18.84 11.80 -14.75
N PHE A 354 -17.98 12.73 -14.42
CA PHE A 354 -17.90 14.04 -15.01
C PHE A 354 -16.46 14.30 -15.49
N SER A 355 -16.24 14.33 -16.82
CA SER A 355 -14.92 14.55 -17.40
C SER A 355 -15.08 15.13 -18.80
N ASP A 356 -14.24 16.12 -19.11
CA ASP A 356 -14.13 16.68 -20.48
C ASP A 356 -13.22 15.79 -21.36
N HIS A 357 -12.51 14.82 -20.77
CA HIS A 357 -11.62 13.88 -21.46
C HIS A 357 -12.25 12.51 -21.74
N LYS A 358 -13.55 12.35 -21.48
CA LYS A 358 -14.22 11.06 -21.70
C LYS A 358 -14.23 10.67 -23.17
N LEU A 359 -13.94 9.40 -23.44
CA LEU A 359 -14.05 8.78 -24.78
C LEU A 359 -15.46 8.29 -25.09
N TYR A 360 -16.37 8.37 -24.12
CA TYR A 360 -17.77 7.99 -24.27
C TYR A 360 -18.55 9.13 -24.92
N ASP A 361 -19.16 8.84 -26.07
CA ASP A 361 -20.10 9.72 -26.76
C ASP A 361 -21.47 9.07 -26.82
N GLN A 362 -22.46 9.70 -26.20
CA GLN A 362 -23.82 9.17 -26.12
C GLN A 362 -24.48 9.06 -27.52
N SER A 363 -24.15 9.97 -28.46
CA SER A 363 -24.71 9.97 -29.82
C SER A 363 -24.22 8.74 -30.62
N ILE A 364 -23.01 8.25 -30.35
CA ILE A 364 -22.44 7.05 -30.98
C ILE A 364 -22.89 5.78 -30.27
N SER A 365 -22.95 5.81 -28.93
CA SER A 365 -23.22 4.64 -28.09
C SER A 365 -24.71 4.34 -27.94
N SER A 366 -25.60 5.25 -28.34
CA SER A 366 -27.05 5.06 -28.28
C SER A 366 -27.51 3.98 -29.26
N PHE A 367 -28.54 3.20 -28.88
CA PHE A 367 -29.21 2.27 -29.80
C PHE A 367 -30.08 2.95 -30.86
N GLY A 368 -30.20 4.28 -30.82
CA GLY A 368 -30.88 5.08 -31.84
C GLY A 368 -30.00 5.33 -33.07
N ASP A 369 -30.57 6.00 -34.06
CA ASP A 369 -29.83 6.44 -35.25
C ASP A 369 -28.70 7.40 -34.88
N SER A 370 -27.52 7.18 -35.45
CA SER A 370 -26.36 8.04 -35.31
C SER A 370 -25.80 8.42 -36.67
N GLU A 371 -25.57 9.70 -36.89
CA GLU A 371 -24.93 10.17 -38.13
C GLU A 371 -23.41 9.89 -38.15
N LEU A 372 -22.81 9.57 -36.99
CA LEU A 372 -21.36 9.35 -36.81
C LEU A 372 -20.94 7.88 -36.97
N TYR A 373 -21.90 6.93 -37.02
CA TYR A 373 -21.62 5.50 -37.13
C TYR A 373 -22.48 4.89 -38.25
N ASP A 374 -21.86 4.35 -39.30
CA ASP A 374 -22.56 3.59 -40.36
C ASP A 374 -22.57 2.10 -39.97
N HIS A 375 -23.77 1.56 -39.67
CA HIS A 375 -23.97 0.14 -39.34
C HIS A 375 -23.45 -0.83 -40.41
N LYS A 376 -23.31 -0.40 -41.66
CA LYS A 376 -22.81 -1.23 -42.78
C LYS A 376 -21.31 -1.57 -42.61
N ASP A 377 -20.53 -0.70 -41.96
CA ASP A 377 -19.11 -0.91 -41.76
C ASP A 377 -18.85 -2.15 -40.86
N ALA A 378 -19.79 -2.47 -39.99
CA ALA A 378 -19.70 -3.63 -39.12
C ALA A 378 -19.64 -4.96 -39.91
N GLU A 379 -20.37 -5.10 -41.03
CA GLU A 379 -20.36 -6.32 -41.84
C GLU A 379 -18.96 -6.61 -42.39
N GLY A 380 -18.31 -5.62 -42.97
CA GLY A 380 -16.96 -5.75 -43.55
C GLY A 380 -15.93 -6.13 -42.46
N PHE A 381 -15.97 -5.43 -41.32
CA PHE A 381 -15.11 -5.74 -40.19
C PHE A 381 -15.32 -7.16 -39.67
N ILE A 382 -16.57 -7.56 -39.43
CA ILE A 382 -16.91 -8.88 -38.89
C ILE A 382 -16.45 -9.98 -39.84
N ASN A 383 -16.63 -9.81 -41.15
CA ASN A 383 -16.20 -10.78 -42.15
C ASN A 383 -14.69 -11.04 -42.12
N LEU A 384 -13.88 -9.99 -42.01
CA LEU A 384 -12.41 -10.12 -41.90
C LEU A 384 -12.00 -10.65 -40.52
N PHE A 385 -12.55 -10.12 -39.46
CA PHE A 385 -12.24 -10.53 -38.08
C PHE A 385 -12.54 -11.99 -37.80
N THR A 386 -13.66 -12.51 -38.34
CA THR A 386 -14.07 -13.90 -38.16
C THR A 386 -13.48 -14.89 -39.18
N LEU A 387 -12.76 -14.41 -40.19
CA LEU A 387 -12.18 -15.25 -41.23
C LEU A 387 -11.29 -16.38 -40.67
N PRO A 388 -10.37 -16.14 -39.71
CA PRO A 388 -9.58 -17.24 -39.10
C PRO A 388 -10.45 -18.30 -38.42
N LEU A 389 -11.55 -17.88 -37.75
CA LEU A 389 -12.49 -18.80 -37.11
C LEU A 389 -13.22 -19.66 -38.15
N LYS A 390 -13.66 -19.07 -39.24
CA LYS A 390 -14.30 -19.80 -40.37
C LYS A 390 -13.34 -20.83 -40.98
N ILE A 391 -12.10 -20.42 -41.27
CA ILE A 391 -11.08 -21.32 -41.84
C ILE A 391 -10.79 -22.48 -40.89
N ASN A 392 -10.61 -22.19 -39.61
CA ASN A 392 -10.38 -23.24 -38.62
C ASN A 392 -11.53 -24.25 -38.54
N ALA A 393 -12.77 -23.77 -38.47
CA ALA A 393 -13.94 -24.62 -38.44
C ALA A 393 -14.10 -25.48 -39.71
N MET A 394 -13.78 -24.92 -40.89
CA MET A 394 -13.84 -25.65 -42.16
C MET A 394 -12.76 -26.71 -42.23
N THR A 395 -11.54 -26.43 -41.78
CA THR A 395 -10.45 -27.41 -41.75
C THR A 395 -10.77 -28.58 -40.82
N GLN A 396 -11.29 -28.29 -39.63
CA GLN A 396 -11.69 -29.34 -38.67
C GLN A 396 -12.83 -30.22 -39.19
N ASN A 397 -13.76 -29.65 -39.95
CA ASN A 397 -14.88 -30.39 -40.51
C ASN A 397 -14.60 -30.99 -41.92
N GLY A 398 -13.37 -30.94 -42.41
CA GLY A 398 -13.02 -31.46 -43.74
C GLY A 398 -13.66 -30.73 -44.91
N LYS A 399 -14.18 -29.50 -44.69
CA LYS A 399 -14.81 -28.66 -45.71
C LYS A 399 -13.83 -27.70 -46.31
N LYS A 400 -13.86 -27.48 -47.62
CA LYS A 400 -13.10 -26.42 -48.30
C LYS A 400 -13.98 -25.17 -48.43
N MET A 401 -13.35 -24.00 -48.39
CA MET A 401 -14.05 -22.74 -48.76
C MET A 401 -14.57 -22.87 -50.16
N THR A 402 -15.88 -22.82 -50.32
CA THR A 402 -16.54 -22.60 -51.62
C THR A 402 -16.78 -21.11 -51.76
N LYS A 403 -16.55 -20.57 -52.99
CA LYS A 403 -16.81 -19.17 -53.33
C LYS A 403 -18.28 -18.83 -53.13
#